data_994b624f1450aa5b1d451262fbc6dde8
#
_entry.id   994b624f1450aa5b1d451262fbc6dde8
#
_cell.length_a   1.000
_cell.length_b   1.000
_cell.length_c   1.000
_cell.angle_alpha   90.00
_cell.angle_beta   90.00
_cell.angle_gamma   90.00
#
_symmetry.space_group_name_H-M   'P 1'
#
loop_
_entity.id
_entity.type
_entity.pdbx_description
1 polymer ?
#
loop_
_entity_poly.entity_id
_entity_poly.type
_entity_poly.pdbx_seq_one_letter_code
_entity_poly.pdbx_strand_id
1 'polypeptide(L)'
;SSDVCSSDLPKSSVSQRISQLEQQVGIRLLNRTTRRISLTFAGEHYLVHCREMLAASERAEYAIQRLRENPSGRLRITCPAGIGATLLAHMNAEFQLRYPDVSLDVSISDDVVDLVESGFDVALRTGKPQDSSLIGRMIGHCPRYMLASPHYLARREPLIHPRQLVDHRCITHRSWSEWLLRSENEDYRYLPDNAHMTDNLV
;
A
#
# COMPACT_ATOMS: atom_id res chain seq x y z
N SER A 1 -24.59 -7.63 12.04
CA SER A 1 -25.04 -7.61 13.43
C SER A 1 -24.11 -6.75 14.24
N SER A 2 -24.32 -5.48 14.25
CA SER A 2 -23.65 -4.59 15.20
C SER A 2 -24.71 -3.83 15.97
N ASP A 3 -25.35 -4.55 16.87
CA ASP A 3 -26.00 -3.94 18.00
C ASP A 3 -24.92 -3.38 18.92
N VAL A 4 -24.43 -2.18 18.62
CA VAL A 4 -23.72 -1.39 19.61
C VAL A 4 -24.77 -0.95 20.62
N CYS A 5 -24.94 -1.79 21.61
CA CYS A 5 -25.79 -1.56 22.74
C CYS A 5 -25.55 -0.21 23.37
N SER A 6 -26.48 0.70 23.21
CA SER A 6 -26.63 1.93 23.99
C SER A 6 -26.91 1.68 25.48
N SER A 7 -26.83 0.43 25.96
CA SER A 7 -27.20 0.01 27.31
C SER A 7 -26.12 0.10 28.37
N ASP A 8 -24.85 0.33 28.00
CA ASP A 8 -23.73 0.25 28.96
C ASP A 8 -23.28 1.57 29.55
N LEU A 9 -23.91 2.69 29.18
CA LEU A 9 -23.58 3.97 29.80
C LEU A 9 -24.38 4.12 31.12
N PRO A 10 -23.70 4.35 32.27
CA PRO A 10 -24.36 4.64 33.51
C PRO A 10 -25.35 5.80 33.36
N LYS A 11 -26.55 5.69 33.86
CA LYS A 11 -27.58 6.75 33.76
C LYS A 11 -27.08 8.11 34.26
N SER A 12 -26.17 8.13 35.23
CA SER A 12 -25.47 9.32 35.73
C SER A 12 -24.65 10.01 34.63
N SER A 13 -23.90 9.25 33.82
CA SER A 13 -23.06 9.79 32.76
C SER A 13 -23.87 10.43 31.61
N VAL A 14 -25.00 9.81 31.25
CA VAL A 14 -25.89 10.38 30.23
C VAL A 14 -26.52 11.69 30.73
N SER A 15 -26.97 11.72 31.98
CA SER A 15 -27.55 12.93 32.57
C SER A 15 -26.55 14.06 32.66
N GLN A 16 -25.28 13.77 33.00
CA GLN A 16 -24.20 14.74 33.08
C GLN A 16 -23.85 15.32 31.71
N ARG A 17 -23.75 14.47 30.68
CA ARG A 17 -23.48 14.92 29.29
C ARG A 17 -24.59 15.81 28.74
N ILE A 18 -25.84 15.47 29.01
CA ILE A 18 -26.97 16.31 28.59
C ILE A 18 -26.92 17.67 29.31
N SER A 19 -26.61 17.70 30.59
CA SER A 19 -26.49 18.96 31.33
C SER A 19 -25.33 19.84 30.80
N GLN A 20 -24.20 19.23 30.43
CA GLN A 20 -23.11 19.95 29.77
C GLN A 20 -23.52 20.50 28.40
N LEU A 21 -24.27 19.73 27.61
CA LEU A 21 -24.80 20.18 26.34
C LEU A 21 -25.75 21.37 26.51
N GLU A 22 -26.70 21.29 27.45
CA GLU A 22 -27.63 22.39 27.80
C GLU A 22 -26.88 23.67 28.21
N GLN A 23 -25.78 23.52 28.97
CA GLN A 23 -24.90 24.65 29.31
C GLN A 23 -24.21 25.27 28.09
N GLN A 24 -23.72 24.42 27.15
CA GLN A 24 -23.05 24.88 25.93
C GLN A 24 -23.99 25.63 24.98
N VAL A 25 -25.19 25.10 24.76
CA VAL A 25 -26.18 25.72 23.90
C VAL A 25 -26.98 26.84 24.59
N GLY A 26 -26.84 27.01 25.90
CA GLY A 26 -27.45 28.09 26.68
C GLY A 26 -28.95 27.93 26.91
N ILE A 27 -29.54 26.78 26.55
CA ILE A 27 -31.00 26.55 26.67
C ILE A 27 -31.27 25.12 27.18
N ARG A 28 -32.32 24.96 27.94
CA ARG A 28 -32.77 23.62 28.40
C ARG A 28 -33.38 22.85 27.24
N LEU A 29 -32.95 21.60 27.08
CA LEU A 29 -33.46 20.68 26.08
C LEU A 29 -34.41 19.65 26.69
N LEU A 30 -34.32 19.39 28.03
CA LEU A 30 -35.15 18.46 28.74
C LEU A 30 -35.91 19.13 29.90
N ASN A 31 -37.19 18.79 30.03
CA ASN A 31 -37.95 18.98 31.23
C ASN A 31 -37.73 17.77 32.15
N ARG A 32 -37.09 17.98 33.29
CA ARG A 32 -36.81 16.94 34.29
C ARG A 32 -37.72 17.10 35.47
N THR A 33 -38.61 16.17 35.68
CA THR A 33 -39.35 16.03 36.94
C THR A 33 -38.94 14.72 37.61
N THR A 34 -39.21 14.57 38.89
CA THR A 34 -38.90 13.35 39.63
C THR A 34 -39.60 12.11 39.08
N ARG A 35 -40.62 12.29 38.24
CA ARG A 35 -41.45 11.20 37.71
C ARG A 35 -41.38 11.02 36.19
N ARG A 36 -40.97 12.04 35.44
CA ARG A 36 -40.96 12.00 33.96
C ARG A 36 -39.86 12.91 33.40
N ILE A 37 -39.32 12.47 32.26
CA ILE A 37 -38.45 13.27 31.43
C ILE A 37 -39.18 13.49 30.10
N SER A 38 -39.28 14.75 29.66
CA SER A 38 -39.83 15.13 28.35
C SER A 38 -38.94 16.16 27.68
N LEU A 39 -39.04 16.26 26.36
CA LEU A 39 -38.30 17.31 25.61
C LEU A 39 -38.99 18.67 25.89
N THR A 40 -38.19 19.73 25.85
CA THR A 40 -38.65 21.10 25.68
C THR A 40 -38.90 21.36 24.18
N PHE A 41 -39.56 22.46 23.85
CA PHE A 41 -39.70 22.91 22.44
C PHE A 41 -38.33 23.02 21.76
N ALA A 42 -37.33 23.60 22.43
CA ALA A 42 -35.95 23.66 21.93
C ALA A 42 -35.34 22.27 21.81
N GLY A 43 -35.64 21.35 22.75
CA GLY A 43 -35.17 19.98 22.69
C GLY A 43 -35.72 19.20 21.50
N GLU A 44 -37.00 19.38 21.15
CA GLU A 44 -37.60 18.78 19.96
C GLU A 44 -36.88 19.24 18.67
N HIS A 45 -36.70 20.55 18.51
CA HIS A 45 -35.96 21.09 17.39
C HIS A 45 -34.51 20.61 17.33
N TYR A 46 -33.81 20.59 18.44
CA TYR A 46 -32.42 20.12 18.51
C TYR A 46 -32.31 18.63 18.16
N LEU A 47 -33.24 17.81 18.60
CA LEU A 47 -33.26 16.37 18.34
C LEU A 47 -33.42 16.04 16.86
N VAL A 48 -34.16 16.84 16.09
CA VAL A 48 -34.27 16.65 14.64
C VAL A 48 -32.88 16.73 13.99
N HIS A 49 -32.10 17.75 14.31
CA HIS A 49 -30.75 17.93 13.76
C HIS A 49 -29.76 16.90 14.28
N CYS A 50 -29.90 16.44 15.54
CA CYS A 50 -29.10 15.31 16.03
C CYS A 50 -29.35 14.03 15.23
N ARG A 51 -30.62 13.74 14.88
CA ARG A 51 -30.95 12.58 14.06
C ARG A 51 -30.39 12.69 12.65
N GLU A 52 -30.41 13.87 12.05
CA GLU A 52 -29.80 14.13 10.72
C GLU A 52 -28.29 13.90 10.74
N MET A 53 -27.60 14.37 11.79
CA MET A 53 -26.16 14.12 11.97
C MET A 53 -25.84 12.63 12.12
N LEU A 54 -26.60 11.91 12.95
CA LEU A 54 -26.41 10.48 13.11
C LEU A 54 -26.65 9.73 11.80
N ALA A 55 -27.74 10.04 11.09
CA ALA A 55 -28.01 9.43 9.79
C ALA A 55 -26.92 9.76 8.73
N ALA A 56 -26.30 10.94 8.80
CA ALA A 56 -25.18 11.28 7.94
C ALA A 56 -23.93 10.46 8.28
N SER A 57 -23.64 10.25 9.58
CA SER A 57 -22.57 9.39 10.05
C SER A 57 -22.75 7.94 9.60
N GLU A 58 -23.96 7.38 9.80
CA GLU A 58 -24.30 6.01 9.36
C GLU A 58 -24.15 5.85 7.84
N ARG A 59 -24.60 6.86 7.06
CA ARG A 59 -24.41 6.83 5.60
C ARG A 59 -22.94 6.82 5.21
N ALA A 60 -22.09 7.59 5.91
CA ALA A 60 -20.66 7.62 5.67
C ALA A 60 -20.00 6.26 5.99
N GLU A 61 -20.34 5.65 7.13
CA GLU A 61 -19.88 4.31 7.51
C GLU A 61 -20.32 3.25 6.49
N TYR A 62 -21.57 3.30 6.05
CA TYR A 62 -22.11 2.38 5.04
C TYR A 62 -21.41 2.56 3.68
N ALA A 63 -21.09 3.80 3.28
CA ALA A 63 -20.35 4.07 2.05
C ALA A 63 -18.94 3.45 2.10
N ILE A 64 -18.25 3.58 3.24
CA ILE A 64 -16.93 2.96 3.43
C ILE A 64 -17.03 1.44 3.46
N GLN A 65 -18.05 0.88 4.10
CA GLN A 65 -18.26 -0.58 4.12
C GLN A 65 -18.48 -1.13 2.71
N ARG A 66 -19.27 -0.46 1.89
CA ARG A 66 -19.48 -0.85 0.49
C ARG A 66 -18.18 -0.83 -0.33
N LEU A 67 -17.31 0.15 -0.12
CA LEU A 67 -15.99 0.20 -0.76
C LEU A 67 -15.09 -0.98 -0.34
N ARG A 68 -15.26 -1.47 0.90
CA ARG A 68 -14.53 -2.67 1.37
C ARG A 68 -15.05 -3.96 0.77
N GLU A 69 -16.35 -4.07 0.57
CA GLU A 69 -17.00 -5.27 0.00
C GLU A 69 -16.85 -5.34 -1.52
N ASN A 70 -16.93 -4.18 -2.19
CA ASN A 70 -16.80 -4.05 -3.64
C ASN A 70 -15.75 -2.99 -3.97
N PRO A 71 -14.45 -3.35 -3.97
CA PRO A 71 -13.40 -2.41 -4.33
C PRO A 71 -13.65 -1.81 -5.72
N SER A 72 -13.57 -0.50 -5.81
CA SER A 72 -13.78 0.25 -7.04
C SER A 72 -12.89 1.49 -7.08
N GLY A 73 -12.70 2.07 -8.25
CA GLY A 73 -11.90 3.26 -8.45
C GLY A 73 -10.59 2.98 -9.18
N ARG A 74 -9.63 3.91 -9.11
CA ARG A 74 -8.35 3.82 -9.81
C ARG A 74 -7.25 3.38 -8.86
N LEU A 75 -6.50 2.33 -9.22
CA LEU A 75 -5.32 1.85 -8.51
C LEU A 75 -4.07 2.14 -9.35
N ARG A 76 -3.19 3.00 -8.84
CA ARG A 76 -1.96 3.41 -9.52
C ARG A 76 -0.78 2.59 -9.02
N ILE A 77 -0.16 1.85 -9.92
CA ILE A 77 0.93 0.91 -9.61
C ILE A 77 2.18 1.33 -10.37
N THR A 78 3.34 1.26 -9.73
CA THR A 78 4.63 1.35 -10.42
C THR A 78 5.47 0.10 -10.18
N CYS A 79 6.20 -0.34 -11.22
CA CYS A 79 7.07 -1.52 -11.12
C CYS A 79 8.28 -1.40 -12.07
N PRO A 80 9.38 -2.14 -11.80
CA PRO A 80 10.52 -2.24 -12.70
C PRO A 80 10.15 -2.93 -14.02
N ALA A 81 10.93 -2.62 -15.08
CA ALA A 81 10.71 -3.15 -16.42
C ALA A 81 10.66 -4.68 -16.46
N GLY A 82 11.56 -5.36 -15.77
CA GLY A 82 11.60 -6.83 -15.73
C GLY A 82 10.35 -7.47 -15.12
N ILE A 83 9.78 -6.88 -14.05
CA ILE A 83 8.51 -7.34 -13.45
C ILE A 83 7.34 -7.00 -14.37
N GLY A 84 7.35 -5.78 -14.94
CA GLY A 84 6.29 -5.30 -15.82
C GLY A 84 6.12 -6.16 -17.07
N ALA A 85 7.23 -6.52 -17.71
CA ALA A 85 7.23 -7.29 -18.93
C ALA A 85 6.81 -8.77 -18.75
N THR A 86 7.06 -9.36 -17.59
CA THR A 86 6.91 -10.81 -17.38
C THR A 86 5.71 -11.17 -16.51
N LEU A 87 5.61 -10.58 -15.34
CA LEU A 87 4.66 -11.02 -14.31
C LEU A 87 3.40 -10.17 -14.26
N LEU A 88 3.55 -8.86 -14.47
CA LEU A 88 2.47 -7.91 -14.18
C LEU A 88 1.27 -8.07 -15.10
N ALA A 89 1.49 -8.38 -16.38
CA ALA A 89 0.39 -8.56 -17.34
C ALA A 89 -0.54 -9.70 -16.91
N HIS A 90 0.03 -10.82 -16.44
CA HIS A 90 -0.75 -11.95 -15.97
C HIS A 90 -1.48 -11.64 -14.66
N MET A 91 -0.79 -11.03 -13.71
CA MET A 91 -1.39 -10.60 -12.43
C MET A 91 -2.52 -9.59 -12.63
N ASN A 92 -2.36 -8.64 -13.56
CA ASN A 92 -3.40 -7.66 -13.86
C ASN A 92 -4.66 -8.33 -14.45
N ALA A 93 -4.49 -9.32 -15.33
CA ALA A 93 -5.63 -10.04 -15.90
C ALA A 93 -6.42 -10.79 -14.80
N GLU A 94 -5.74 -11.49 -13.91
CA GLU A 94 -6.40 -12.17 -12.78
C GLU A 94 -7.03 -11.18 -11.80
N PHE A 95 -6.35 -10.07 -11.53
CA PHE A 95 -6.87 -9.04 -10.64
C PHE A 95 -8.16 -8.41 -11.19
N GLN A 96 -8.21 -8.06 -12.47
CA GLN A 96 -9.39 -7.46 -13.09
C GLN A 96 -10.59 -8.43 -13.15
N LEU A 97 -10.34 -9.74 -13.31
CA LEU A 97 -11.41 -10.73 -13.21
C LEU A 97 -12.04 -10.77 -11.82
N ARG A 98 -11.23 -10.54 -10.77
CA ARG A 98 -11.69 -10.56 -9.39
C ARG A 98 -12.29 -9.22 -8.93
N TYR A 99 -11.81 -8.12 -9.49
CA TYR A 99 -12.19 -6.76 -9.11
C TYR A 99 -12.49 -5.92 -10.36
N PRO A 100 -13.61 -6.19 -11.06
CA PRO A 100 -13.90 -5.57 -12.35
C PRO A 100 -14.12 -4.06 -12.29
N ASP A 101 -14.52 -3.53 -11.12
CA ASP A 101 -14.78 -2.10 -10.92
C ASP A 101 -13.51 -1.30 -10.55
N VAL A 102 -12.34 -1.96 -10.47
CA VAL A 102 -11.05 -1.30 -10.23
C VAL A 102 -10.33 -1.06 -11.54
N SER A 103 -10.08 0.19 -11.86
CA SER A 103 -9.24 0.60 -13.00
C SER A 103 -7.78 0.60 -12.61
N LEU A 104 -6.93 -0.12 -13.35
CA LEU A 104 -5.48 -0.16 -13.12
C LEU A 104 -4.76 0.90 -13.98
N ASP A 105 -3.90 1.69 -13.34
CA ASP A 105 -2.97 2.62 -13.97
C ASP A 105 -1.54 2.16 -13.63
N VAL A 106 -0.87 1.56 -14.62
CA VAL A 106 0.43 0.91 -14.40
C VAL A 106 1.53 1.69 -15.08
N SER A 107 2.49 2.15 -14.28
CA SER A 107 3.73 2.79 -14.75
C SER A 107 4.89 1.81 -14.62
N ILE A 108 5.53 1.51 -15.74
CA ILE A 108 6.70 0.63 -15.78
C ILE A 108 7.94 1.51 -15.89
N SER A 109 8.73 1.59 -14.80
CA SER A 109 9.98 2.36 -14.74
C SER A 109 10.90 1.78 -13.66
N ASP A 110 12.20 1.74 -13.98
CA ASP A 110 13.26 1.39 -13.04
C ASP A 110 13.70 2.58 -12.19
N ASP A 111 13.19 3.79 -12.46
CA ASP A 111 13.49 4.98 -11.68
C ASP A 111 12.96 4.87 -10.25
N VAL A 112 13.75 5.38 -9.32
CA VAL A 112 13.33 5.53 -7.93
C VAL A 112 12.53 6.84 -7.84
N VAL A 113 11.22 6.72 -7.68
CA VAL A 113 10.31 7.85 -7.54
C VAL A 113 9.76 7.94 -6.12
N ASP A 114 9.52 9.16 -5.66
CA ASP A 114 8.73 9.36 -4.44
C ASP A 114 7.28 8.95 -4.72
N LEU A 115 6.81 7.91 -4.02
CA LEU A 115 5.50 7.32 -4.26
C LEU A 115 4.37 8.27 -3.86
N VAL A 116 4.56 9.02 -2.77
CA VAL A 116 3.55 9.94 -2.25
C VAL A 116 3.42 11.15 -3.16
N GLU A 117 4.55 11.77 -3.52
CA GLU A 117 4.56 12.94 -4.41
C GLU A 117 4.05 12.58 -5.81
N SER A 118 4.43 11.38 -6.31
CA SER A 118 3.99 10.89 -7.63
C SER A 118 2.57 10.32 -7.63
N GLY A 119 1.93 10.19 -6.46
CA GLY A 119 0.56 9.72 -6.30
C GLY A 119 0.37 8.24 -6.66
N PHE A 120 1.36 7.37 -6.43
CA PHE A 120 1.22 5.93 -6.56
C PHE A 120 0.68 5.31 -5.28
N ASP A 121 -0.27 4.37 -5.41
CA ASP A 121 -0.84 3.63 -4.29
C ASP A 121 0.03 2.44 -3.91
N VAL A 122 0.65 1.78 -4.91
CA VAL A 122 1.48 0.59 -4.76
C VAL A 122 2.72 0.69 -5.63
N ALA A 123 3.87 0.29 -5.07
CA ALA A 123 5.09 0.07 -5.82
C ALA A 123 5.60 -1.36 -5.64
N LEU A 124 5.83 -2.06 -6.73
CA LEU A 124 6.66 -3.25 -6.73
C LEU A 124 8.11 -2.83 -6.94
N ARG A 125 9.01 -3.30 -6.10
CA ARG A 125 10.44 -2.98 -6.22
C ARG A 125 11.27 -4.20 -5.88
N THR A 126 12.43 -4.33 -6.51
CA THR A 126 13.42 -5.37 -6.20
C THR A 126 14.53 -4.80 -5.32
N GLY A 127 15.12 -5.63 -4.48
CA GLY A 127 16.19 -5.24 -3.57
C GLY A 127 15.71 -4.93 -2.15
N LYS A 128 16.57 -4.34 -1.35
CA LYS A 128 16.22 -3.92 0.01
C LYS A 128 15.51 -2.56 -0.07
N PRO A 129 14.38 -2.39 0.61
CA PRO A 129 13.75 -1.08 0.72
C PRO A 129 14.70 -0.13 1.47
N GLN A 130 14.74 1.11 1.03
CA GLN A 130 15.40 2.18 1.79
C GLN A 130 14.54 2.52 3.01
N ASP A 131 15.17 3.05 4.06
CA ASP A 131 14.43 3.55 5.24
C ASP A 131 13.47 4.65 4.78
N SER A 132 12.19 4.39 4.93
CA SER A 132 11.12 5.30 4.55
C SER A 132 9.92 5.13 5.49
N SER A 133 9.01 6.09 5.48
CA SER A 133 7.73 6.01 6.20
C SER A 133 6.73 5.02 5.57
N LEU A 134 7.10 4.41 4.44
CA LEU A 134 6.23 3.50 3.69
C LEU A 134 6.21 2.10 4.31
N ILE A 135 5.06 1.45 4.26
CA ILE A 135 4.92 0.06 4.70
C ILE A 135 5.36 -0.86 3.56
N GLY A 136 6.45 -1.60 3.79
CA GLY A 136 6.97 -2.59 2.85
C GLY A 136 6.58 -4.02 3.23
N ARG A 137 6.17 -4.82 2.24
CA ARG A 137 5.93 -6.26 2.41
C ARG A 137 6.73 -7.04 1.38
N MET A 138 7.52 -8.01 1.83
CA MET A 138 8.20 -8.94 0.95
C MET A 138 7.19 -9.95 0.40
N ILE A 139 7.06 -10.01 -0.93
CA ILE A 139 6.13 -10.90 -1.64
C ILE A 139 6.82 -12.09 -2.30
N GLY A 140 8.14 -12.06 -2.41
CA GLY A 140 8.89 -13.18 -2.99
C GLY A 140 10.38 -12.89 -3.10
N HIS A 141 11.11 -13.88 -3.61
CA HIS A 141 12.51 -13.80 -3.94
C HIS A 141 12.69 -13.97 -5.45
N CYS A 142 13.49 -13.09 -6.05
CA CYS A 142 13.86 -13.15 -7.45
C CYS A 142 15.36 -13.47 -7.56
N PRO A 143 15.72 -14.73 -7.82
CA PRO A 143 17.13 -15.08 -8.01
C PRO A 143 17.65 -14.44 -9.30
N ARG A 144 18.90 -14.03 -9.28
CA ARG A 144 19.60 -13.47 -10.45
C ARG A 144 20.66 -14.43 -10.90
N TYR A 145 20.76 -14.59 -12.19
CA TYR A 145 21.75 -15.49 -12.79
C TYR A 145 22.66 -14.68 -13.70
N MET A 146 23.92 -15.02 -13.68
CA MET A 146 24.89 -14.53 -14.65
C MET A 146 24.78 -15.40 -15.91
N LEU A 147 24.58 -14.79 -17.05
CA LEU A 147 24.40 -15.47 -18.32
C LEU A 147 25.48 -15.00 -19.32
N ALA A 148 25.90 -15.93 -20.17
CA ALA A 148 26.74 -15.64 -21.31
C ALA A 148 26.35 -16.47 -22.52
N SER A 149 26.51 -15.93 -23.74
CA SER A 149 26.22 -16.72 -24.93
C SER A 149 27.26 -17.81 -25.16
N PRO A 150 26.88 -18.99 -25.71
CA PRO A 150 27.83 -20.04 -26.05
C PRO A 150 28.95 -19.57 -26.98
N HIS A 151 28.62 -18.68 -27.92
CA HIS A 151 29.59 -18.11 -28.84
C HIS A 151 30.64 -17.22 -28.15
N TYR A 152 30.27 -16.49 -27.12
CA TYR A 152 31.19 -15.72 -26.29
C TYR A 152 32.13 -16.67 -25.53
N LEU A 153 31.56 -17.67 -24.86
CA LEU A 153 32.30 -18.62 -24.03
C LEU A 153 33.31 -19.46 -24.84
N ALA A 154 32.94 -19.86 -26.08
CA ALA A 154 33.84 -20.62 -26.95
C ALA A 154 35.11 -19.90 -27.35
N ARG A 155 35.20 -18.58 -27.14
CA ARG A 155 36.35 -17.73 -27.47
C ARG A 155 37.12 -17.22 -26.25
N ARG A 156 36.80 -17.77 -25.08
CA ARG A 156 37.40 -17.33 -23.82
C ARG A 156 37.82 -18.54 -23.00
N GLU A 157 38.74 -18.30 -22.08
CA GLU A 157 39.08 -19.29 -21.07
C GLU A 157 37.87 -19.62 -20.21
N PRO A 158 37.72 -20.88 -19.77
CA PRO A 158 36.60 -21.28 -18.93
C PRO A 158 36.52 -20.45 -17.63
N LEU A 159 35.35 -19.91 -17.34
CA LEU A 159 35.07 -19.19 -16.12
C LEU A 159 34.73 -20.21 -15.01
N ILE A 160 35.72 -20.56 -14.20
CA ILE A 160 35.60 -21.52 -13.11
C ILE A 160 35.40 -20.82 -11.76
N HIS A 161 35.95 -19.62 -11.61
CA HIS A 161 35.88 -18.88 -10.35
C HIS A 161 35.51 -17.41 -10.61
N PRO A 162 34.69 -16.77 -9.75
CA PRO A 162 34.28 -15.37 -9.92
C PRO A 162 35.41 -14.35 -10.06
N ARG A 163 36.59 -14.62 -9.52
CA ARG A 163 37.78 -13.74 -9.69
C ARG A 163 38.19 -13.53 -11.14
N GLN A 164 37.89 -14.51 -12.01
CA GLN A 164 38.22 -14.45 -13.42
C GLN A 164 37.31 -13.49 -14.22
N LEU A 165 36.24 -12.94 -13.58
CA LEU A 165 35.35 -11.96 -14.20
C LEU A 165 36.09 -10.68 -14.61
N VAL A 166 37.23 -10.38 -14.00
CA VAL A 166 38.07 -9.22 -14.38
C VAL A 166 38.56 -9.32 -15.83
N ASP A 167 38.74 -10.54 -16.36
CA ASP A 167 39.18 -10.82 -17.72
C ASP A 167 38.02 -10.89 -18.73
N HIS A 168 36.78 -10.75 -18.25
CA HIS A 168 35.58 -10.81 -19.04
C HIS A 168 34.92 -9.45 -19.22
N ARG A 169 34.31 -9.24 -20.41
CA ARG A 169 33.46 -8.09 -20.65
C ARG A 169 32.09 -8.34 -20.07
N CYS A 170 31.74 -7.62 -19.01
CA CYS A 170 30.48 -7.74 -18.32
C CYS A 170 29.48 -6.66 -18.80
N ILE A 171 28.21 -6.95 -18.69
CA ILE A 171 27.11 -6.00 -18.82
C ILE A 171 26.36 -5.99 -17.50
N THR A 172 26.15 -4.82 -16.93
CA THR A 172 25.46 -4.67 -15.65
C THR A 172 24.33 -3.66 -15.74
N HIS A 173 23.36 -3.79 -14.87
CA HIS A 173 22.35 -2.79 -14.70
C HIS A 173 22.92 -1.57 -13.97
N ARG A 174 22.56 -0.36 -14.43
CA ARG A 174 23.07 0.92 -13.89
C ARG A 174 22.89 1.07 -12.38
N SER A 175 21.83 0.49 -11.83
CA SER A 175 21.55 0.53 -10.37
C SER A 175 22.34 -0.50 -9.55
N TRP A 176 23.19 -1.33 -10.17
CA TRP A 176 23.94 -2.39 -9.48
C TRP A 176 25.43 -2.06 -9.48
N SER A 177 25.89 -1.46 -8.40
CA SER A 177 27.29 -1.13 -8.20
C SER A 177 28.18 -2.33 -7.87
N GLU A 178 27.58 -3.38 -7.32
CA GLU A 178 28.27 -4.62 -6.96
C GLU A 178 27.43 -5.86 -7.28
N TRP A 179 28.11 -6.97 -7.54
CA TRP A 179 27.49 -8.28 -7.69
C TRP A 179 27.87 -9.15 -6.50
N LEU A 180 26.89 -9.64 -5.76
CA LEU A 180 27.08 -10.66 -4.75
C LEU A 180 26.81 -12.03 -5.38
N LEU A 181 27.88 -12.73 -5.70
CA LEU A 181 27.85 -14.05 -6.30
C LEU A 181 27.91 -15.09 -5.17
N ARG A 182 27.00 -16.02 -5.18
CA ARG A 182 26.90 -17.08 -4.17
C ARG A 182 27.13 -18.44 -4.77
N SER A 183 27.95 -19.23 -4.10
CA SER A 183 28.08 -20.67 -4.31
C SER A 183 27.73 -21.40 -3.01
N GLU A 184 27.75 -22.73 -3.05
CA GLU A 184 27.53 -23.55 -1.84
C GLU A 184 28.59 -23.32 -0.75
N ASN A 185 29.81 -22.90 -1.15
CA ASN A 185 30.96 -22.84 -0.25
C ASN A 185 31.47 -21.42 0.02
N GLU A 186 31.11 -20.44 -0.82
CA GLU A 186 31.71 -19.12 -0.77
C GLU A 186 30.77 -18.06 -1.34
N ASP A 187 30.72 -16.90 -0.67
CA ASP A 187 30.14 -15.65 -1.19
C ASP A 187 31.27 -14.78 -1.74
N TYR A 188 31.16 -14.33 -2.98
CA TYR A 188 32.13 -13.47 -3.63
C TYR A 188 31.53 -12.15 -4.07
N ARG A 189 32.18 -11.04 -3.72
CA ARG A 189 31.80 -9.70 -4.17
C ARG A 189 32.63 -9.32 -5.38
N TYR A 190 31.96 -8.96 -6.45
CA TYR A 190 32.57 -8.44 -7.68
C TYR A 190 32.10 -7.04 -7.96
N LEU A 191 33.04 -6.13 -8.20
CA LEU A 191 32.81 -4.75 -8.63
C LEU A 191 33.04 -4.68 -10.14
N PRO A 192 32.02 -4.48 -10.96
CA PRO A 192 32.14 -4.49 -12.42
C PRO A 192 32.64 -3.14 -12.95
N ASP A 193 33.84 -2.74 -12.57
CA ASP A 193 34.44 -1.40 -12.89
C ASP A 193 34.56 -1.12 -14.39
N ASN A 194 34.70 -2.17 -15.21
CA ASN A 194 34.83 -2.07 -16.68
C ASN A 194 33.60 -2.65 -17.41
N ALA A 195 32.44 -2.70 -16.77
CA ALA A 195 31.23 -3.24 -17.39
C ALA A 195 30.54 -2.22 -18.28
N HIS A 196 29.92 -2.70 -19.35
CA HIS A 196 28.92 -1.91 -20.06
C HIS A 196 27.67 -1.76 -19.19
N MET A 197 27.12 -0.57 -19.11
CA MET A 197 25.95 -0.28 -18.30
C MET A 197 24.70 -0.18 -19.15
N THR A 198 23.61 -0.72 -18.67
CA THR A 198 22.28 -0.58 -19.25
C THR A 198 21.27 -0.27 -18.15
N ASP A 199 20.15 0.28 -18.49
CA ASP A 199 18.98 0.50 -17.62
C ASP A 199 17.93 -0.61 -17.77
N ASN A 200 18.15 -1.54 -18.68
CA ASN A 200 17.28 -2.70 -18.89
C ASN A 200 18.12 -3.95 -19.23
N LEU A 201 17.87 -5.06 -18.53
CA LEU A 201 18.50 -6.38 -18.73
C LEU A 201 17.49 -7.45 -19.18
N VAL A 202 16.31 -7.05 -19.64
CA VAL A 202 15.25 -7.95 -20.13
C VAL A 202 15.15 -7.85 -21.64
#